data_c3992ad528a7a5178a65906708ac204a
#
_entry.id   c3992ad528a7a5178a65906708ac204a
#
_cell.length_a   1.000
_cell.length_b   1.000
_cell.length_c   1.000
_cell.angle_alpha   90.00
_cell.angle_beta   90.00
_cell.angle_gamma   90.00
#
_symmetry.space_group_name_H-M   'P 1'
#
loop_
_entity.id
_entity.type
_entity.pdbx_description
1 polymer ?
#
loop_
_entity_poly.entity_id
_entity_poly.type
_entity_poly.pdbx_seq_one_letter_code
_entity_poly.pdbx_strand_id
1 'polypeptide(L)'
;MAKRSTIPAYKRRRTSSRSLSRRILGWIVKLVVAFFVISILWVLAYRFIPPPITATMIGDVFAGRGLHKDWMPISEIDRDMVRAAIAAEDSKFCSHHGFDFEAIEDAMKRNASGGRIRGGSTISQQTAKTTFLWNGGGYARKGVEAWFTFLIEHLWGKRRIMEVYLNNAETGIGTYGVNAGSQRYYGHDASAMSATEAARIAAILPLPKKRGAIAPKGFTRRYGNTIAARIGVVGRDGLDACIYKGATAPVNKAPPSVRKAPRPLPGEEYETAKPLPPVENVVEELPPASSEPLGAPQQAPSEPQNQVEPPPPAEQSEPPSNGF
;
A
#
# COMPACT_ATOMS: atom_id res chain seq x y z
N MET A 1 57.92 54.85 55.26
CA MET A 1 57.86 53.52 54.60
C MET A 1 56.38 53.13 54.33
N ALA A 2 55.93 53.28 53.10
CA ALA A 2 54.54 52.98 52.73
C ALA A 2 54.42 51.55 52.12
N LYS A 3 53.67 50.66 52.77
CA LYS A 3 53.40 49.31 52.25
C LYS A 3 52.42 49.39 51.10
N ARG A 4 52.91 49.03 49.89
CA ARG A 4 51.97 48.79 48.72
C ARG A 4 51.25 47.49 48.95
N SER A 5 49.90 47.51 49.04
CA SER A 5 49.04 46.34 49.03
C SER A 5 48.86 45.94 47.60
N THR A 6 49.34 44.77 47.23
CA THR A 6 49.08 44.13 45.95
C THR A 6 47.69 43.47 45.98
N ILE A 7 46.73 43.99 45.23
CA ILE A 7 45.36 43.39 45.03
C ILE A 7 45.55 42.21 44.07
N PRO A 8 45.11 40.99 44.43
CA PRO A 8 45.19 39.84 43.52
C PRO A 8 44.22 40.00 42.32
N ALA A 9 44.77 39.85 41.10
CA ALA A 9 43.99 39.89 39.87
C ALA A 9 43.00 38.73 39.84
N TYR A 10 41.68 39.04 39.91
CA TYR A 10 40.60 38.11 39.77
C TYR A 10 40.53 37.58 38.31
N LYS A 11 40.96 36.33 38.09
CA LYS A 11 40.88 35.62 36.81
C LYS A 11 39.38 35.40 36.47
N ARG A 12 38.80 36.29 35.68
CA ARG A 12 37.44 36.16 35.12
C ARG A 12 37.40 34.91 34.24
N ARG A 13 36.84 33.80 34.76
CA ARG A 13 36.51 32.62 33.93
C ARG A 13 35.55 33.07 32.85
N ARG A 14 36.06 33.18 31.61
CA ARG A 14 35.21 33.31 30.42
C ARG A 14 34.39 32.02 30.28
N THR A 15 33.20 31.98 30.81
CA THR A 15 32.21 30.98 30.46
C THR A 15 31.83 31.24 29.01
N SER A 16 32.37 30.46 28.10
CA SER A 16 31.97 30.47 26.68
C SER A 16 30.51 30.05 26.63
N SER A 17 29.58 31.01 26.66
CA SER A 17 28.17 30.74 26.37
C SER A 17 28.11 30.33 24.90
N ARG A 18 27.93 29.03 24.63
CA ARG A 18 27.62 28.57 23.29
C ARG A 18 26.40 29.37 22.80
N SER A 19 26.56 30.06 21.67
CA SER A 19 25.46 30.85 21.10
C SER A 19 24.19 30.00 20.99
N LEU A 20 23.03 30.61 21.20
CA LEU A 20 21.73 29.90 21.14
C LEU A 20 21.57 29.08 19.84
N SER A 21 22.06 29.61 18.73
CA SER A 21 22.08 28.93 17.43
C SER A 21 22.85 27.60 17.45
N ARG A 22 24.02 27.57 18.11
CA ARG A 22 24.79 26.31 18.24
C ARG A 22 24.08 25.26 19.13
N ARG A 23 23.33 25.71 20.13
CA ARG A 23 22.50 24.80 20.95
C ARG A 23 21.34 24.25 20.16
N ILE A 24 20.62 25.09 19.42
CA ILE A 24 19.51 24.67 18.54
C ILE A 24 20.02 23.71 17.48
N LEU A 25 21.09 24.04 16.77
CA LEU A 25 21.70 23.15 15.78
C LEU A 25 22.09 21.79 16.40
N GLY A 26 22.69 21.81 17.59
CA GLY A 26 23.01 20.57 18.31
C GLY A 26 21.80 19.71 18.66
N TRP A 27 20.66 20.32 19.01
CA TRP A 27 19.41 19.59 19.23
C TRP A 27 18.83 19.03 17.94
N ILE A 28 18.83 19.81 16.84
CA ILE A 28 18.37 19.33 15.52
C ILE A 28 19.17 18.10 15.09
N VAL A 29 20.52 18.17 15.17
CA VAL A 29 21.38 17.03 14.81
C VAL A 29 21.06 15.80 15.67
N LYS A 30 20.88 15.97 16.99
CA LYS A 30 20.51 14.86 17.87
C LYS A 30 19.16 14.24 17.50
N LEU A 31 18.16 15.06 17.18
CA LEU A 31 16.84 14.58 16.75
C LEU A 31 16.91 13.82 15.44
N VAL A 32 17.67 14.32 14.47
CA VAL A 32 17.89 13.64 13.18
C VAL A 32 18.59 12.29 13.40
N VAL A 33 19.67 12.26 14.17
CA VAL A 33 20.37 11.01 14.48
C VAL A 33 19.45 10.04 15.23
N ALA A 34 18.72 10.54 16.23
CA ALA A 34 17.76 9.71 16.97
C ALA A 34 16.69 9.13 16.05
N PHE A 35 16.14 9.90 15.10
CA PHE A 35 15.19 9.41 14.12
C PHE A 35 15.75 8.22 13.32
N PHE A 36 16.97 8.35 12.78
CA PHE A 36 17.58 7.27 12.01
C PHE A 36 17.87 6.03 12.87
N VAL A 37 18.42 6.21 14.07
CA VAL A 37 18.70 5.08 14.98
C VAL A 37 17.41 4.38 15.39
N ILE A 38 16.38 5.13 15.82
CA ILE A 38 15.12 4.56 16.27
C ILE A 38 14.41 3.85 15.10
N SER A 39 14.40 4.44 13.91
CA SER A 39 13.75 3.81 12.74
C SER A 39 14.43 2.50 12.34
N ILE A 40 15.78 2.43 12.39
CA ILE A 40 16.51 1.20 12.10
C ILE A 40 16.20 0.13 13.16
N LEU A 41 16.25 0.49 14.44
CA LEU A 41 15.94 -0.45 15.53
C LEU A 41 14.49 -0.95 15.46
N TRP A 42 13.56 -0.08 15.13
CA TRP A 42 12.14 -0.43 14.96
C TRP A 42 11.95 -1.42 13.80
N VAL A 43 12.56 -1.14 12.65
CA VAL A 43 12.52 -2.06 11.50
C VAL A 43 13.17 -3.40 11.85
N LEU A 44 14.32 -3.40 12.54
CA LEU A 44 14.98 -4.63 12.98
C LEU A 44 14.12 -5.44 13.95
N ALA A 45 13.43 -4.80 14.88
CA ALA A 45 12.50 -5.48 15.79
C ALA A 45 11.37 -6.17 15.01
N TYR A 46 10.76 -5.49 14.04
CA TYR A 46 9.66 -6.05 13.24
C TYR A 46 10.11 -7.05 12.16
N ARG A 47 11.41 -7.22 11.97
CA ARG A 47 11.93 -8.36 11.21
C ARG A 47 11.54 -9.70 11.84
N PHE A 48 11.49 -9.76 13.17
CA PHE A 48 11.30 -11.00 13.94
C PHE A 48 9.93 -11.01 14.66
N ILE A 49 9.47 -9.85 15.10
CA ILE A 49 8.24 -9.71 15.88
C ILE A 49 7.10 -9.25 14.95
N PRO A 50 5.93 -9.92 14.96
CA PRO A 50 4.75 -9.41 14.27
C PRO A 50 4.38 -8.01 14.74
N PRO A 51 4.18 -7.01 13.85
CA PRO A 51 3.69 -5.70 14.23
C PRO A 51 2.33 -5.83 14.95
N PRO A 52 2.22 -5.46 16.24
CA PRO A 52 0.99 -5.73 17.01
C PRO A 52 -0.16 -4.81 16.58
N ILE A 53 0.14 -3.53 16.41
CA ILE A 53 -0.82 -2.49 16.06
C ILE A 53 -0.16 -1.44 15.17
N THR A 54 -0.94 -0.80 14.30
CA THR A 54 -0.46 0.25 13.40
C THR A 54 -1.23 1.55 13.62
N ALA A 55 -0.69 2.68 13.16
CA ALA A 55 -1.37 3.97 13.29
C ALA A 55 -2.76 3.98 12.62
N THR A 56 -2.94 3.24 11.52
CA THR A 56 -4.23 3.09 10.85
C THR A 56 -5.23 2.34 11.73
N MET A 57 -4.81 1.25 12.38
CA MET A 57 -5.64 0.48 13.32
C MET A 57 -6.07 1.33 14.51
N ILE A 58 -5.13 2.09 15.10
CA ILE A 58 -5.42 3.03 16.18
C ILE A 58 -6.48 4.06 15.73
N GLY A 59 -6.31 4.65 14.54
CA GLY A 59 -7.26 5.59 13.98
C GLY A 59 -8.66 4.99 13.78
N ASP A 60 -8.76 3.73 13.41
CA ASP A 60 -10.04 3.03 13.24
C ASP A 60 -10.72 2.76 14.60
N VAL A 61 -9.95 2.41 15.62
CA VAL A 61 -10.48 2.26 17.00
C VAL A 61 -11.06 3.60 17.49
N PHE A 62 -10.32 4.71 17.37
CA PHE A 62 -10.81 6.02 17.77
C PHE A 62 -12.02 6.50 16.94
N ALA A 63 -12.15 6.06 15.71
CA ALA A 63 -13.30 6.34 14.86
C ALA A 63 -14.49 5.39 15.10
N GLY A 64 -14.44 4.54 16.12
CA GLY A 64 -15.51 3.59 16.46
C GLY A 64 -15.70 2.43 15.47
N ARG A 65 -14.74 2.20 14.57
CA ARG A 65 -14.81 1.13 13.55
C ARG A 65 -14.40 -0.25 14.08
N GLY A 66 -13.93 -0.33 15.32
CA GLY A 66 -13.43 -1.56 15.93
C GLY A 66 -12.05 -1.96 15.42
N LEU A 67 -11.53 -3.08 15.94
CA LEU A 67 -10.28 -3.67 15.51
C LEU A 67 -10.40 -5.19 15.58
N HIS A 68 -10.37 -5.82 14.41
CA HIS A 68 -10.23 -7.26 14.28
C HIS A 68 -8.99 -7.57 13.46
N LYS A 69 -8.01 -8.20 14.08
CA LYS A 69 -6.75 -8.61 13.45
C LYS A 69 -6.43 -10.03 13.87
N ASP A 70 -6.12 -10.85 12.88
CA ASP A 70 -5.69 -12.23 13.11
C ASP A 70 -4.43 -12.50 12.27
N TRP A 71 -3.28 -12.58 12.95
CA TRP A 71 -1.99 -12.80 12.32
C TRP A 71 -1.82 -14.25 11.92
N MET A 72 -1.47 -14.48 10.65
CA MET A 72 -1.15 -15.81 10.13
C MET A 72 0.25 -15.78 9.50
N PRO A 73 1.18 -16.68 9.89
CA PRO A 73 2.48 -16.80 9.24
C PRO A 73 2.33 -17.08 7.73
N ILE A 74 3.20 -16.52 6.91
CA ILE A 74 3.12 -16.70 5.45
C ILE A 74 3.25 -18.17 5.02
N SER A 75 3.83 -19.03 5.86
CA SER A 75 3.90 -20.47 5.63
C SER A 75 2.53 -21.18 5.74
N GLU A 76 1.55 -20.51 6.36
CA GLU A 76 0.20 -21.04 6.57
C GLU A 76 -0.82 -20.39 5.63
N ILE A 77 -0.53 -19.20 5.11
CA ILE A 77 -1.39 -18.54 4.11
C ILE A 77 -1.34 -19.32 2.79
N ASP A 78 -2.50 -19.54 2.18
CA ASP A 78 -2.57 -20.19 0.87
C ASP A 78 -1.75 -19.42 -0.16
N ARG A 79 -1.06 -20.15 -1.06
CA ARG A 79 -0.21 -19.56 -2.10
C ARG A 79 -0.98 -18.67 -3.07
N ASP A 80 -2.21 -19.01 -3.34
CA ASP A 80 -3.03 -18.23 -4.26
C ASP A 80 -3.32 -16.83 -3.73
N MET A 81 -3.35 -16.63 -2.38
CA MET A 81 -3.45 -15.29 -1.81
C MET A 81 -2.19 -14.45 -2.05
N VAL A 82 -1.01 -15.04 -1.92
CA VAL A 82 0.26 -14.38 -2.23
C VAL A 82 0.34 -14.03 -3.73
N ARG A 83 -0.03 -14.97 -4.59
CA ARG A 83 -0.06 -14.77 -6.05
C ARG A 83 -1.10 -13.73 -6.46
N ALA A 84 -2.26 -13.72 -5.80
CA ALA A 84 -3.29 -12.71 -6.02
C ALA A 84 -2.80 -11.30 -5.66
N ALA A 85 -2.07 -11.15 -4.55
CA ALA A 85 -1.47 -9.88 -4.16
C ALA A 85 -0.43 -9.39 -5.19
N ILE A 86 0.46 -10.28 -5.65
CA ILE A 86 1.43 -9.99 -6.72
C ILE A 86 0.72 -9.59 -8.01
N ALA A 87 -0.29 -10.36 -8.44
CA ALA A 87 -1.04 -10.10 -9.67
C ALA A 87 -1.82 -8.79 -9.65
N ALA A 88 -2.30 -8.38 -8.47
CA ALA A 88 -3.15 -7.20 -8.28
C ALA A 88 -2.35 -5.92 -8.10
N GLU A 89 -1.29 -5.96 -7.29
CA GLU A 89 -0.64 -4.78 -6.77
C GLU A 89 0.77 -4.56 -7.33
N ASP A 90 1.53 -5.65 -7.59
CA ASP A 90 2.95 -5.52 -7.89
C ASP A 90 3.51 -6.76 -8.61
N SER A 91 3.28 -6.84 -9.90
CA SER A 91 3.73 -8.00 -10.70
C SER A 91 5.26 -8.16 -10.78
N LYS A 92 6.02 -7.12 -10.45
CA LYS A 92 7.48 -7.10 -10.43
C LYS A 92 8.05 -7.22 -9.01
N PHE A 93 7.25 -7.58 -8.01
CA PHE A 93 7.64 -7.63 -6.60
C PHE A 93 8.97 -8.34 -6.35
N CYS A 94 9.22 -9.45 -7.02
CA CYS A 94 10.46 -10.22 -6.85
C CYS A 94 11.68 -9.65 -7.61
N SER A 95 11.49 -8.72 -8.53
CA SER A 95 12.56 -8.21 -9.40
C SER A 95 13.07 -6.82 -9.03
N HIS A 96 12.26 -5.99 -8.35
CA HIS A 96 12.71 -4.68 -7.90
C HIS A 96 13.17 -4.67 -6.43
N HIS A 97 13.84 -3.59 -6.01
CA HIS A 97 14.32 -3.35 -4.63
C HIS A 97 13.55 -2.21 -3.96
N GLY A 98 12.22 -2.40 -3.81
CA GLY A 98 11.34 -1.47 -3.10
C GLY A 98 10.62 -0.47 -4.00
N PHE A 99 11.20 -0.10 -5.15
CA PHE A 99 10.64 0.87 -6.08
C PHE A 99 10.63 0.30 -7.50
N ASP A 100 9.48 0.34 -8.15
CA ASP A 100 9.34 0.09 -9.59
C ASP A 100 9.31 1.43 -10.32
N PHE A 101 10.49 1.90 -10.74
CA PHE A 101 10.62 3.20 -11.41
C PHE A 101 9.91 3.24 -12.75
N GLU A 102 9.83 2.13 -13.47
CA GLU A 102 9.11 2.03 -14.73
C GLU A 102 7.60 2.19 -14.51
N ALA A 103 7.05 1.49 -13.50
CA ALA A 103 5.63 1.65 -13.14
C ALA A 103 5.31 3.06 -12.63
N ILE A 104 6.24 3.71 -11.93
CA ILE A 104 6.10 5.10 -11.47
C ILE A 104 6.08 6.04 -12.69
N GLU A 105 7.01 5.90 -13.63
CA GLU A 105 7.08 6.72 -14.85
C GLU A 105 5.81 6.55 -15.70
N ASP A 106 5.38 5.31 -15.90
CA ASP A 106 4.14 4.98 -16.61
C ASP A 106 2.89 5.56 -15.94
N ALA A 107 2.83 5.54 -14.60
CA ALA A 107 1.75 6.15 -13.86
C ALA A 107 1.77 7.69 -14.03
N MET A 108 2.94 8.31 -13.98
CA MET A 108 3.09 9.76 -14.18
C MET A 108 2.66 10.19 -15.59
N LYS A 109 3.11 9.48 -16.63
CA LYS A 109 2.73 9.75 -18.03
C LYS A 109 1.21 9.67 -18.23
N ARG A 110 0.59 8.62 -17.70
CA ARG A 110 -0.88 8.43 -17.79
C ARG A 110 -1.67 9.46 -17.00
N ASN A 111 -1.20 9.82 -15.81
CA ASN A 111 -1.85 10.84 -14.99
C ASN A 111 -1.74 12.24 -15.63
N ALA A 112 -0.61 12.54 -16.29
CA ALA A 112 -0.41 13.79 -17.00
C ALA A 112 -1.28 13.91 -18.27
N SER A 113 -1.62 12.78 -18.92
CA SER A 113 -2.49 12.76 -20.10
C SER A 113 -3.99 12.85 -19.78
N GLY A 114 -4.36 13.14 -18.52
CA GLY A 114 -5.78 13.26 -18.10
C GLY A 114 -6.52 11.93 -17.97
N GLY A 115 -5.81 10.82 -18.01
CA GLY A 115 -6.36 9.47 -17.81
C GLY A 115 -6.76 9.20 -16.34
N ARG A 116 -7.41 8.06 -16.11
CA ARG A 116 -7.76 7.63 -14.75
C ARG A 116 -6.47 7.49 -13.91
N ILE A 117 -6.43 8.18 -12.77
CA ILE A 117 -5.29 8.17 -11.85
C ILE A 117 -4.93 6.72 -11.49
N ARG A 118 -3.71 6.32 -11.83
CA ARG A 118 -3.12 5.05 -11.42
C ARG A 118 -2.03 5.30 -10.39
N GLY A 119 -1.97 4.46 -9.35
CA GLY A 119 -0.88 4.42 -8.39
C GLY A 119 0.27 3.59 -8.94
N GLY A 120 1.51 4.06 -8.75
CA GLY A 120 2.73 3.30 -9.02
C GLY A 120 3.42 2.85 -7.73
N SER A 121 2.67 2.62 -6.64
CA SER A 121 3.25 2.17 -5.37
C SER A 121 3.36 0.66 -5.32
N THR A 122 4.54 0.17 -4.94
CA THR A 122 4.85 -1.27 -4.79
C THR A 122 4.28 -1.85 -3.49
N ILE A 123 4.24 -3.18 -3.38
CA ILE A 123 3.92 -3.88 -2.13
C ILE A 123 4.85 -3.44 -0.99
N SER A 124 6.14 -3.24 -1.26
CA SER A 124 7.10 -2.77 -0.25
C SER A 124 6.78 -1.37 0.27
N GLN A 125 6.41 -0.44 -0.61
CA GLN A 125 5.98 0.91 -0.22
C GLN A 125 4.67 0.88 0.58
N GLN A 126 3.72 0.05 0.17
CA GLN A 126 2.47 -0.15 0.91
C GLN A 126 2.72 -0.74 2.29
N THR A 127 3.61 -1.73 2.40
CA THR A 127 4.02 -2.34 3.68
C THR A 127 4.67 -1.30 4.60
N ALA A 128 5.62 -0.52 4.09
CA ALA A 128 6.25 0.55 4.86
C ALA A 128 5.23 1.57 5.37
N LYS A 129 4.31 2.00 4.51
CA LYS A 129 3.24 2.93 4.87
C LYS A 129 2.33 2.36 5.96
N THR A 130 1.79 1.17 5.76
CA THR A 130 0.79 0.60 6.66
C THR A 130 1.37 0.18 8.01
N THR A 131 2.66 -0.18 8.06
CA THR A 131 3.32 -0.67 9.28
C THR A 131 3.86 0.47 10.15
N PHE A 132 4.48 1.49 9.55
CA PHE A 132 5.25 2.50 10.29
C PHE A 132 4.64 3.90 10.26
N LEU A 133 3.68 4.16 9.36
CA LEU A 133 3.18 5.51 9.10
C LEU A 133 1.66 5.59 9.26
N TRP A 134 1.14 6.77 8.98
CA TRP A 134 -0.28 7.12 9.07
C TRP A 134 -0.85 7.49 7.71
N ASN A 135 -2.17 7.58 7.61
CA ASN A 135 -2.86 8.04 6.41
C ASN A 135 -2.80 9.58 6.27
N GLY A 136 -2.66 10.09 5.04
CA GLY A 136 -2.51 11.53 4.79
C GLY A 136 -1.05 11.99 4.78
N GLY A 137 -0.77 13.28 5.05
CA GLY A 137 0.58 13.85 5.20
C GLY A 137 1.34 14.21 3.92
N GLY A 138 0.73 14.07 2.75
CA GLY A 138 1.29 14.55 1.47
C GLY A 138 2.70 14.05 1.16
N TYR A 139 3.47 14.90 0.48
CA TYR A 139 4.84 14.55 0.02
C TYR A 139 5.85 14.35 1.15
N ALA A 140 5.70 15.07 2.28
CA ALA A 140 6.60 14.89 3.42
C ALA A 140 6.51 13.46 3.98
N ARG A 141 5.28 12.95 4.19
CA ARG A 141 5.09 11.54 4.58
C ARG A 141 5.62 10.57 3.51
N LYS A 142 5.45 10.89 2.22
CA LYS A 142 5.96 10.05 1.12
C LYS A 142 7.49 9.94 1.14
N GLY A 143 8.21 10.98 1.56
CA GLY A 143 9.66 10.91 1.79
C GLY A 143 10.02 9.95 2.93
N VAL A 144 9.30 10.00 4.04
CA VAL A 144 9.50 9.07 5.16
C VAL A 144 9.11 7.63 4.78
N GLU A 145 8.06 7.45 3.98
CA GLU A 145 7.68 6.15 3.41
C GLU A 145 8.82 5.56 2.57
N ALA A 146 9.46 6.38 1.73
CA ALA A 146 10.59 5.93 0.92
C ALA A 146 11.78 5.47 1.81
N TRP A 147 12.06 6.18 2.91
CA TRP A 147 13.06 5.76 3.87
C TRP A 147 12.75 4.40 4.50
N PHE A 148 11.52 4.19 5.01
CA PHE A 148 11.13 2.90 5.56
C PHE A 148 11.10 1.79 4.51
N THR A 149 10.69 2.10 3.26
CA THR A 149 10.76 1.14 2.14
C THR A 149 12.19 0.67 1.90
N PHE A 150 13.13 1.61 1.87
CA PHE A 150 14.55 1.28 1.76
C PHE A 150 15.01 0.37 2.91
N LEU A 151 14.66 0.69 4.14
CA LEU A 151 15.05 -0.12 5.29
C LEU A 151 14.49 -1.55 5.24
N ILE A 152 13.19 -1.72 4.97
CA ILE A 152 12.59 -3.07 4.95
C ILE A 152 13.14 -3.93 3.80
N GLU A 153 13.43 -3.36 2.65
CA GLU A 153 14.04 -4.10 1.54
C GLU A 153 15.46 -4.60 1.87
N HIS A 154 16.25 -3.81 2.59
CA HIS A 154 17.61 -4.19 2.97
C HIS A 154 17.66 -5.10 4.19
N LEU A 155 16.71 -4.96 5.12
CA LEU A 155 16.77 -5.64 6.41
C LEU A 155 15.85 -6.86 6.51
N TRP A 156 14.73 -6.94 5.76
CA TRP A 156 13.75 -8.03 5.93
C TRP A 156 13.82 -9.13 4.87
N GLY A 157 14.01 -8.80 3.63
CA GLY A 157 13.81 -9.70 2.50
C GLY A 157 12.34 -9.87 2.11
N LYS A 158 12.11 -10.27 0.85
CA LYS A 158 10.79 -10.29 0.18
C LYS A 158 9.73 -11.12 0.90
N ARG A 159 10.12 -12.29 1.42
CA ARG A 159 9.20 -13.17 2.15
C ARG A 159 8.60 -12.47 3.40
N ARG A 160 9.43 -11.78 4.18
CA ARG A 160 8.96 -11.06 5.38
C ARG A 160 8.14 -9.83 5.01
N ILE A 161 8.52 -9.12 3.96
CA ILE A 161 7.74 -7.96 3.47
C ILE A 161 6.33 -8.40 3.08
N MET A 162 6.20 -9.49 2.31
CA MET A 162 4.90 -10.04 1.92
C MET A 162 4.10 -10.52 3.13
N GLU A 163 4.73 -11.18 4.08
CA GLU A 163 4.06 -11.63 5.30
C GLU A 163 3.45 -10.47 6.08
N VAL A 164 4.23 -9.41 6.31
CA VAL A 164 3.75 -8.21 7.02
C VAL A 164 2.68 -7.49 6.20
N TYR A 165 2.84 -7.41 4.86
CA TYR A 165 1.84 -6.85 3.97
C TYR A 165 0.48 -7.52 4.13
N LEU A 166 0.42 -8.84 3.97
CA LEU A 166 -0.81 -9.61 4.04
C LEU A 166 -1.47 -9.58 5.42
N ASN A 167 -0.70 -9.38 6.47
CA ASN A 167 -1.19 -9.33 7.84
C ASN A 167 -1.59 -7.91 8.32
N ASN A 168 -1.09 -6.86 7.68
CA ASN A 168 -1.41 -5.47 8.04
C ASN A 168 -2.37 -4.80 7.04
N ALA A 169 -2.63 -5.41 5.88
CA ALA A 169 -3.58 -4.88 4.91
C ALA A 169 -4.98 -4.83 5.52
N GLU A 170 -5.67 -3.70 5.36
CA GLU A 170 -7.09 -3.59 5.70
C GLU A 170 -7.90 -4.36 4.67
N THR A 171 -8.72 -5.29 5.12
CA THR A 171 -9.57 -6.16 4.28
C THR A 171 -11.06 -5.88 4.43
N GLY A 172 -11.41 -4.96 5.31
CA GLY A 172 -12.77 -4.49 5.57
C GLY A 172 -12.75 -3.45 6.68
N ILE A 173 -13.88 -2.81 6.96
CA ILE A 173 -13.96 -1.82 8.03
C ILE A 173 -13.51 -2.46 9.36
N GLY A 174 -12.45 -1.90 9.96
CA GLY A 174 -11.87 -2.40 11.21
C GLY A 174 -11.29 -3.81 11.15
N THR A 175 -11.14 -4.41 9.96
CA THR A 175 -10.63 -5.77 9.76
C THR A 175 -9.27 -5.72 9.08
N TYR A 176 -8.26 -6.32 9.70
CA TYR A 176 -6.88 -6.24 9.28
C TYR A 176 -6.25 -7.63 9.13
N GLY A 177 -5.59 -7.84 8.02
CA GLY A 177 -4.96 -9.09 7.61
C GLY A 177 -5.89 -9.97 6.78
N VAL A 178 -5.26 -10.77 5.91
CA VAL A 178 -5.99 -11.65 4.99
C VAL A 178 -6.68 -12.80 5.72
N ASN A 179 -6.16 -13.24 6.87
CA ASN A 179 -6.81 -14.27 7.67
C ASN A 179 -8.10 -13.75 8.30
N ALA A 180 -8.07 -12.59 8.95
CA ALA A 180 -9.26 -11.95 9.46
C ALA A 180 -10.27 -11.64 8.35
N GLY A 181 -9.79 -11.23 7.16
CA GLY A 181 -10.63 -11.03 5.98
C GLY A 181 -11.28 -12.32 5.49
N SER A 182 -10.54 -13.43 5.42
CA SER A 182 -11.06 -14.73 5.04
C SER A 182 -12.16 -15.20 5.99
N GLN A 183 -11.90 -15.15 7.28
CA GLN A 183 -12.87 -15.49 8.31
C GLN A 183 -14.14 -14.62 8.20
N ARG A 184 -13.97 -13.31 7.97
CA ARG A 184 -15.07 -12.37 7.82
C ARG A 184 -15.96 -12.67 6.62
N TYR A 185 -15.36 -12.92 5.46
CA TYR A 185 -16.11 -13.04 4.20
C TYR A 185 -16.48 -14.48 3.87
N TYR A 186 -15.68 -15.47 4.27
CA TYR A 186 -15.86 -16.86 3.84
C TYR A 186 -16.05 -17.84 5.00
N GLY A 187 -15.81 -17.41 6.25
CA GLY A 187 -16.00 -18.23 7.44
C GLY A 187 -14.91 -19.29 7.68
N HIS A 188 -13.77 -19.17 6.98
CA HIS A 188 -12.62 -20.08 7.15
C HIS A 188 -11.29 -19.34 7.11
N ASP A 189 -10.23 -19.99 7.51
CA ASP A 189 -8.88 -19.44 7.57
C ASP A 189 -8.28 -19.24 6.17
N ALA A 190 -7.34 -18.28 6.05
CA ALA A 190 -6.65 -17.98 4.80
C ALA A 190 -5.75 -19.13 4.30
N SER A 191 -5.56 -20.17 5.08
CA SER A 191 -4.87 -21.41 4.68
C SER A 191 -5.69 -22.29 3.73
N ALA A 192 -7.01 -22.06 3.63
CA ALA A 192 -7.93 -22.84 2.81
C ALA A 192 -8.60 -21.99 1.72
N MET A 193 -8.03 -20.83 1.39
CA MET A 193 -8.57 -19.97 0.33
C MET A 193 -8.49 -20.64 -1.04
N SER A 194 -9.58 -20.58 -1.80
CA SER A 194 -9.56 -20.84 -3.23
C SER A 194 -8.95 -19.65 -3.99
N ALA A 195 -8.48 -19.88 -5.21
CA ALA A 195 -7.99 -18.83 -6.10
C ALA A 195 -9.00 -17.69 -6.32
N THR A 196 -10.29 -18.03 -6.38
CA THR A 196 -11.38 -17.04 -6.54
C THR A 196 -11.53 -16.17 -5.29
N GLU A 197 -11.48 -16.73 -4.11
CA GLU A 197 -11.56 -16.00 -2.84
C GLU A 197 -10.34 -15.10 -2.63
N ALA A 198 -9.14 -15.64 -2.88
CA ALA A 198 -7.90 -14.89 -2.87
C ALA A 198 -7.94 -13.68 -3.83
N ALA A 199 -8.41 -13.88 -5.05
CA ALA A 199 -8.56 -12.82 -6.04
C ALA A 199 -9.57 -11.74 -5.61
N ARG A 200 -10.67 -12.14 -4.95
CA ARG A 200 -11.67 -11.20 -4.43
C ARG A 200 -11.13 -10.38 -3.25
N ILE A 201 -10.39 -11.01 -2.33
CA ILE A 201 -9.70 -10.29 -1.26
C ILE A 201 -8.70 -9.30 -1.86
N ALA A 202 -7.85 -9.72 -2.81
CA ALA A 202 -6.91 -8.83 -3.47
C ALA A 202 -7.61 -7.66 -4.20
N ALA A 203 -8.76 -7.89 -4.81
CA ALA A 203 -9.52 -6.85 -5.52
C ALA A 203 -10.09 -5.74 -4.60
N ILE A 204 -10.28 -6.02 -3.33
CA ILE A 204 -10.78 -5.02 -2.37
C ILE A 204 -9.68 -4.21 -1.68
N LEU A 205 -8.44 -4.70 -1.62
CA LEU A 205 -7.34 -4.06 -0.89
C LEU A 205 -7.13 -2.57 -1.20
N PRO A 206 -7.30 -2.08 -2.44
CA PRO A 206 -7.13 -0.65 -2.71
C PRO A 206 -8.19 0.25 -2.05
N LEU A 207 -9.39 -0.25 -1.76
CA LEU A 207 -10.51 0.48 -1.17
C LEU A 207 -11.34 -0.41 -0.24
N PRO A 208 -10.77 -0.98 0.83
CA PRO A 208 -11.39 -2.01 1.64
C PRO A 208 -12.64 -1.53 2.38
N LYS A 209 -12.73 -0.25 2.68
CA LYS A 209 -13.91 0.37 3.33
C LYS A 209 -15.09 0.61 2.37
N LYS A 210 -14.87 0.47 1.04
CA LYS A 210 -15.90 0.74 0.01
C LYS A 210 -16.23 -0.49 -0.83
N ARG A 211 -15.42 -1.55 -0.76
CA ARG A 211 -15.54 -2.74 -1.58
C ARG A 211 -15.75 -3.96 -0.70
N GLY A 212 -16.70 -4.82 -1.04
CA GLY A 212 -16.89 -6.12 -0.39
C GLY A 212 -16.36 -7.25 -1.26
N ALA A 213 -15.90 -8.33 -0.64
CA ALA A 213 -15.44 -9.54 -1.32
C ALA A 213 -16.58 -10.51 -1.64
N ILE A 214 -17.73 -10.41 -0.94
CA ILE A 214 -18.92 -11.23 -1.18
C ILE A 214 -19.72 -10.64 -2.34
N ALA A 215 -20.09 -11.49 -3.30
CA ALA A 215 -20.89 -11.14 -4.48
C ALA A 215 -20.50 -9.76 -5.12
N PRO A 216 -19.20 -9.50 -5.40
CA PRO A 216 -18.77 -8.21 -5.87
C PRO A 216 -19.45 -7.85 -7.19
N LYS A 217 -19.78 -6.55 -7.36
CA LYS A 217 -20.44 -6.03 -8.57
C LYS A 217 -19.52 -5.10 -9.36
N GLY A 218 -19.90 -4.80 -10.58
CA GLY A 218 -19.24 -3.78 -11.41
C GLY A 218 -17.74 -3.97 -11.55
N PHE A 219 -16.99 -2.92 -11.26
CA PHE A 219 -15.53 -2.92 -11.37
C PHE A 219 -14.85 -3.96 -10.47
N THR A 220 -15.28 -4.09 -9.22
CA THR A 220 -14.64 -5.02 -8.27
C THR A 220 -14.76 -6.47 -8.75
N ARG A 221 -15.90 -6.86 -9.31
CA ARG A 221 -16.09 -8.19 -9.90
C ARG A 221 -15.13 -8.41 -11.09
N ARG A 222 -15.12 -7.48 -12.05
CA ARG A 222 -14.22 -7.60 -13.21
C ARG A 222 -12.76 -7.64 -12.81
N TYR A 223 -12.36 -6.80 -11.88
CA TYR A 223 -10.99 -6.77 -11.38
C TYR A 223 -10.62 -8.07 -10.67
N GLY A 224 -11.50 -8.60 -9.81
CA GLY A 224 -11.31 -9.91 -9.17
C GLY A 224 -11.15 -11.05 -10.19
N ASN A 225 -11.99 -11.09 -11.23
CA ASN A 225 -11.86 -12.09 -12.30
C ASN A 225 -10.52 -11.97 -13.05
N THR A 226 -10.05 -10.74 -13.32
CA THR A 226 -8.72 -10.52 -13.93
C THR A 226 -7.59 -11.02 -13.03
N ILE A 227 -7.67 -10.79 -11.72
CA ILE A 227 -6.68 -11.28 -10.76
C ILE A 227 -6.72 -12.81 -10.72
N ALA A 228 -7.89 -13.44 -10.65
CA ALA A 228 -8.03 -14.89 -10.65
C ALA A 228 -7.36 -15.55 -11.86
N ALA A 229 -7.58 -15.00 -13.05
CA ALA A 229 -6.93 -15.47 -14.27
C ALA A 229 -5.38 -15.32 -14.24
N ARG A 230 -4.86 -14.34 -13.49
CA ARG A 230 -3.41 -14.08 -13.38
C ARG A 230 -2.72 -14.91 -12.31
N ILE A 231 -3.41 -15.45 -11.31
CA ILE A 231 -2.82 -16.28 -10.25
C ILE A 231 -2.00 -17.44 -10.84
N GLY A 232 -2.57 -18.15 -11.82
CA GLY A 232 -1.87 -19.23 -12.50
C GLY A 232 -0.63 -18.77 -13.31
N VAL A 233 -0.70 -17.58 -13.89
CA VAL A 233 0.43 -16.95 -14.61
C VAL A 233 1.58 -16.64 -13.63
N VAL A 234 1.27 -16.01 -12.49
CA VAL A 234 2.27 -15.70 -11.45
C VAL A 234 2.99 -16.96 -10.99
N GLY A 235 2.27 -18.06 -10.78
CA GLY A 235 2.87 -19.33 -10.38
C GLY A 235 3.70 -19.98 -11.48
N ARG A 236 3.20 -20.04 -12.72
CA ARG A 236 3.88 -20.66 -13.87
C ARG A 236 5.16 -19.91 -14.24
N ASP A 237 5.10 -18.56 -14.21
CA ASP A 237 6.22 -17.72 -14.63
C ASP A 237 7.19 -17.43 -13.46
N GLY A 238 6.98 -18.05 -12.28
CA GLY A 238 7.87 -17.96 -11.13
C GLY A 238 7.95 -16.56 -10.49
N LEU A 239 6.93 -15.71 -10.67
CA LEU A 239 6.93 -14.34 -10.13
C LEU A 239 6.81 -14.30 -8.60
N ASP A 240 6.51 -15.43 -7.94
CA ASP A 240 6.49 -15.64 -6.50
C ASP A 240 7.77 -16.33 -5.96
N ALA A 241 8.79 -16.57 -6.80
CA ALA A 241 9.97 -17.34 -6.45
C ALA A 241 10.82 -16.74 -5.33
N CYS A 242 10.80 -15.43 -5.14
CA CYS A 242 11.51 -14.76 -4.03
C CYS A 242 10.90 -15.06 -2.65
N ILE A 243 9.66 -15.55 -2.62
CA ILE A 243 8.93 -15.88 -1.39
C ILE A 243 9.06 -17.36 -1.06
N TYR A 244 9.06 -18.22 -2.08
CA TYR A 244 8.97 -19.69 -1.94
C TYR A 244 10.22 -20.46 -2.33
N LYS A 245 11.40 -19.81 -2.48
CA LYS A 245 12.66 -20.49 -2.78
C LYS A 245 12.92 -21.62 -1.77
N GLY A 246 12.93 -22.87 -2.28
CA GLY A 246 13.22 -24.05 -1.47
C GLY A 246 12.12 -24.49 -0.48
N ALA A 247 11.00 -23.81 -0.45
CA ALA A 247 9.87 -24.24 0.38
C ALA A 247 8.97 -25.19 -0.43
N THR A 248 8.70 -26.38 0.09
CA THR A 248 7.55 -27.19 -0.32
C THR A 248 6.28 -26.33 -0.20
N ALA A 249 5.38 -26.46 -1.19
CA ALA A 249 4.08 -25.81 -1.10
C ALA A 249 3.45 -26.11 0.27
N PRO A 250 2.77 -25.14 0.92
CA PRO A 250 1.94 -25.50 2.04
C PRO A 250 0.99 -26.61 1.58
N VAL A 251 1.07 -27.75 2.23
CA VAL A 251 0.14 -28.84 1.96
C VAL A 251 -1.22 -28.30 2.30
N ASN A 252 -2.19 -28.37 1.39
CA ASN A 252 -3.58 -28.06 1.68
C ASN A 252 -3.98 -28.85 2.91
N LYS A 253 -3.96 -28.21 4.07
CA LYS A 253 -4.47 -28.79 5.30
C LYS A 253 -5.97 -28.92 5.14
N ALA A 254 -6.53 -30.04 5.60
CA ALA A 254 -7.98 -30.26 5.64
C ALA A 254 -8.70 -28.99 6.10
N PRO A 255 -9.89 -28.69 5.56
CA PRO A 255 -10.59 -27.47 5.87
C PRO A 255 -10.67 -27.27 7.38
N PRO A 256 -10.24 -26.11 7.88
CA PRO A 256 -10.29 -25.81 9.30
C PRO A 256 -11.75 -25.84 9.76
N SER A 257 -11.94 -26.28 11.01
CA SER A 257 -13.26 -26.24 11.63
C SER A 257 -13.83 -24.83 11.53
N VAL A 258 -14.99 -24.69 10.92
CA VAL A 258 -15.69 -23.42 10.73
C VAL A 258 -15.81 -22.69 12.06
N ARG A 259 -14.97 -21.68 12.30
CA ARG A 259 -15.19 -20.73 13.39
C ARG A 259 -16.38 -19.84 12.99
N LYS A 260 -17.32 -19.65 13.92
CA LYS A 260 -18.45 -18.73 13.66
C LYS A 260 -17.89 -17.36 13.22
N ALA A 261 -18.35 -16.89 12.08
CA ALA A 261 -17.99 -15.56 11.59
C ALA A 261 -18.23 -14.49 12.67
N PRO A 262 -17.34 -13.51 12.83
CA PRO A 262 -17.56 -12.40 13.75
C PRO A 262 -18.90 -11.73 13.44
N ARG A 263 -19.61 -11.31 14.51
CA ARG A 263 -20.87 -10.56 14.35
C ARG A 263 -20.58 -9.28 13.55
N PRO A 264 -21.40 -8.91 12.52
CA PRO A 264 -21.25 -7.66 11.81
C PRO A 264 -21.21 -6.48 12.75
N LEU A 265 -20.35 -5.51 12.48
CA LEU A 265 -20.30 -4.26 13.25
C LEU A 265 -21.57 -3.42 12.94
N PRO A 266 -22.05 -2.58 13.91
CA PRO A 266 -23.19 -1.72 13.70
C PRO A 266 -22.99 -0.84 12.46
N GLY A 267 -23.94 -0.86 11.51
CA GLY A 267 -23.91 -0.11 10.25
C GLY A 267 -23.42 -0.89 9.03
N GLU A 268 -23.06 -2.15 9.16
CA GLU A 268 -22.78 -3.04 8.04
C GLU A 268 -24.00 -3.92 7.74
N GLU A 269 -24.89 -3.46 6.89
CA GLU A 269 -25.83 -4.35 6.18
C GLU A 269 -25.08 -5.10 5.08
N TYR A 270 -24.30 -6.12 5.47
CA TYR A 270 -23.96 -7.19 4.54
C TYR A 270 -25.10 -8.19 4.57
N GLU A 271 -25.83 -8.24 3.47
CA GLU A 271 -26.74 -9.34 3.20
C GLU A 271 -25.96 -10.64 3.50
N THR A 272 -26.36 -11.34 4.55
CA THR A 272 -25.79 -12.64 4.92
C THR A 272 -25.98 -13.56 3.73
N ALA A 273 -24.91 -13.70 2.93
CA ALA A 273 -24.94 -14.58 1.78
C ALA A 273 -25.28 -16.00 2.28
N LYS A 274 -26.36 -16.58 1.77
CA LYS A 274 -26.58 -18.04 1.82
C LYS A 274 -25.26 -18.71 1.44
N PRO A 275 -24.86 -19.80 2.12
CA PRO A 275 -23.74 -20.61 1.67
C PRO A 275 -23.87 -20.83 0.17
N LEU A 276 -22.83 -20.51 -0.58
CA LEU A 276 -22.81 -20.82 -1.99
C LEU A 276 -23.05 -22.33 -2.13
N PRO A 277 -23.97 -22.77 -3.03
CA PRO A 277 -24.12 -24.18 -3.32
C PRO A 277 -22.73 -24.75 -3.70
N PRO A 278 -22.47 -26.02 -3.42
CA PRO A 278 -21.24 -26.67 -3.85
C PRO A 278 -21.06 -26.36 -5.34
N VAL A 279 -19.85 -25.99 -5.72
CA VAL A 279 -19.54 -25.73 -7.13
C VAL A 279 -19.62 -27.07 -7.83
N GLU A 280 -20.80 -27.44 -8.28
CA GLU A 280 -20.97 -28.42 -9.34
C GLU A 280 -20.21 -27.86 -10.55
N ASN A 281 -19.32 -28.67 -11.11
CA ASN A 281 -18.45 -28.34 -12.22
C ASN A 281 -19.25 -27.79 -13.42
N VAL A 282 -19.59 -26.51 -13.37
CA VAL A 282 -19.99 -25.76 -14.54
C VAL A 282 -18.71 -25.42 -15.27
N VAL A 283 -18.26 -26.35 -16.11
CA VAL A 283 -17.42 -26.04 -17.25
C VAL A 283 -18.30 -25.25 -18.21
N GLU A 284 -18.59 -24.01 -17.89
CA GLU A 284 -19.15 -23.07 -18.85
C GLU A 284 -17.99 -22.75 -19.79
N GLU A 285 -18.10 -23.26 -21.02
CA GLU A 285 -17.15 -22.99 -22.11
C GLU A 285 -16.90 -21.49 -22.16
N LEU A 286 -15.67 -21.12 -21.80
CA LEU A 286 -15.17 -19.78 -22.04
C LEU A 286 -15.26 -19.53 -23.54
N PRO A 287 -15.94 -18.48 -24.01
CA PRO A 287 -15.86 -18.11 -25.41
C PRO A 287 -14.40 -17.95 -25.79
N PRO A 288 -13.98 -18.38 -26.98
CA PRO A 288 -12.60 -18.33 -27.40
C PRO A 288 -12.09 -16.90 -27.22
N ALA A 289 -10.88 -16.78 -26.66
CA ALA A 289 -10.22 -15.49 -26.48
C ALA A 289 -10.20 -14.78 -27.83
N SER A 290 -11.07 -13.80 -28.01
CA SER A 290 -11.04 -12.94 -29.17
C SER A 290 -9.70 -12.22 -29.16
N SER A 291 -8.90 -12.48 -30.18
CA SER A 291 -7.64 -11.80 -30.49
C SER A 291 -7.89 -10.38 -31.01
N GLU A 292 -8.80 -9.66 -30.38
CA GLU A 292 -8.94 -8.23 -30.67
C GLU A 292 -7.95 -7.43 -29.81
N PRO A 293 -7.09 -6.63 -30.45
CA PRO A 293 -6.29 -5.66 -29.73
C PRO A 293 -7.21 -4.74 -28.95
N LEU A 294 -6.87 -4.44 -27.68
CA LEU A 294 -7.60 -3.54 -26.81
C LEU A 294 -7.97 -2.27 -27.56
N GLY A 295 -9.16 -2.28 -28.15
CA GLY A 295 -9.73 -1.22 -28.93
C GLY A 295 -9.86 0.06 -28.12
N ALA A 296 -9.75 1.15 -28.83
CA ALA A 296 -9.90 2.54 -28.42
C ALA A 296 -11.09 2.77 -27.47
N PRO A 297 -11.01 3.78 -26.59
CA PRO A 297 -12.04 4.08 -25.62
C PRO A 297 -13.35 4.47 -26.33
N GLN A 298 -14.43 3.78 -25.99
CA GLN A 298 -15.77 4.20 -26.36
C GLN A 298 -16.02 5.61 -25.82
N GLN A 299 -16.40 6.50 -26.72
CA GLN A 299 -16.75 7.89 -26.46
C GLN A 299 -17.87 7.96 -25.41
N ALA A 300 -17.68 8.76 -24.39
CA ALA A 300 -18.71 9.20 -23.48
C ALA A 300 -19.75 10.05 -24.21
N PRO A 301 -21.03 10.08 -23.78
CA PRO A 301 -22.04 10.97 -24.35
C PRO A 301 -21.58 12.43 -24.24
N SER A 302 -21.68 13.16 -25.33
CA SER A 302 -21.35 14.58 -25.46
C SER A 302 -22.16 15.45 -24.50
N GLU A 303 -21.47 16.15 -23.60
CA GLU A 303 -22.03 17.32 -22.91
C GLU A 303 -22.30 18.45 -23.91
N PRO A 304 -23.31 19.31 -23.66
CA PRO A 304 -23.68 20.39 -24.59
C PRO A 304 -22.54 21.41 -24.68
N GLN A 305 -22.14 21.69 -25.89
CA GLN A 305 -21.14 22.69 -26.24
C GLN A 305 -21.60 24.09 -25.82
N ASN A 306 -20.91 24.67 -24.84
CA ASN A 306 -20.97 26.10 -24.57
C ASN A 306 -20.17 26.81 -25.69
N GLN A 307 -20.86 27.55 -26.53
CA GLN A 307 -20.26 28.34 -27.61
C GLN A 307 -19.36 29.43 -27.00
N VAL A 308 -18.06 29.26 -27.14
CA VAL A 308 -17.09 30.31 -26.86
C VAL A 308 -16.94 31.13 -28.15
N GLU A 309 -17.35 32.39 -28.08
CA GLU A 309 -17.19 33.40 -29.14
C GLU A 309 -15.70 33.55 -29.51
N PRO A 310 -15.37 33.66 -30.83
CA PRO A 310 -13.97 33.85 -31.26
C PRO A 310 -13.45 35.25 -30.88
N PRO A 311 -12.16 35.37 -30.52
CA PRO A 311 -11.57 36.67 -30.21
C PRO A 311 -11.52 37.60 -31.47
N PRO A 312 -11.60 38.93 -31.28
CA PRO A 312 -11.56 39.88 -32.38
C PRO A 312 -10.19 39.85 -33.11
N PRO A 313 -10.17 40.18 -34.41
CA PRO A 313 -8.96 40.14 -35.22
C PRO A 313 -7.91 41.17 -34.76
N ALA A 314 -6.65 40.76 -34.75
CA ALA A 314 -5.51 41.59 -34.37
C ALA A 314 -5.38 42.77 -35.35
N GLU A 315 -5.28 43.99 -34.79
CA GLU A 315 -5.01 45.24 -35.45
C GLU A 315 -3.60 45.19 -36.06
N GLN A 316 -3.52 45.34 -37.37
CA GLN A 316 -2.25 45.40 -38.11
C GLN A 316 -1.57 46.73 -37.82
N SER A 317 -0.44 46.71 -37.14
CA SER A 317 0.43 47.86 -36.96
C SER A 317 1.19 48.13 -38.27
N GLU A 318 0.95 49.30 -38.86
CA GLU A 318 1.70 49.85 -40.00
C GLU A 318 3.18 50.04 -39.65
N PRO A 319 4.10 49.84 -40.61
CA PRO A 319 5.52 50.11 -40.40
C PRO A 319 5.82 51.66 -40.48
N PRO A 320 6.80 52.15 -39.71
CA PRO A 320 7.15 53.57 -39.75
C PRO A 320 7.82 53.94 -41.06
N SER A 321 7.28 55.00 -41.72
CA SER A 321 7.86 55.61 -42.86
C SER A 321 9.18 56.33 -42.55
N ASN A 322 10.26 55.90 -43.18
CA ASN A 322 11.51 56.70 -43.28
C ASN A 322 11.27 57.97 -44.03
N GLY A 323 11.68 59.12 -43.42
CA GLY A 323 11.74 60.44 -44.09
C GLY A 323 12.76 61.34 -43.40
N PHE A 324 13.92 61.50 -44.04
CA PHE A 324 14.98 62.51 -43.90
C PHE A 324 15.68 62.67 -42.57
#